data_b5d8214ed16f3f047ed95953583d5802
#
_entry.id   b5d8214ed16f3f047ed95953583d5802
#
_cell.length_a   1.000
_cell.length_b   1.000
_cell.length_c   1.000
_cell.angle_alpha   90.00
_cell.angle_beta   90.00
_cell.angle_gamma   90.00
#
_symmetry.space_group_name_H-M   'P 1'
#
loop_
_entity.id
_entity.type
_entity.pdbx_description
1 polymer ?
#
loop_
_entity_poly.entity_id
_entity_poly.type
_entity_poly.pdbx_seq_one_letter_code
_entity_poly.pdbx_strand_id
1 'polypeptide(L)'
;MRARELAWDILWKVFAKNKFSNHLLAKTIELNASFTDQDKTLVYRIVYGTLKNKLYLEYIANQFIDNRKTNQKLQVILWMSIYQFRFLDRIPNYAIVNEAVNIGKKLNPKYAGFVNATLKKIFESKEDIFEIKLTDETKKLSIKYSFPLSLYLILRNEYNEEVARKVMEDNLTIPKIAFRVNTLKITQDELLTKYAGYNLTKSVVSPVGVIAEKPVIN
;
A
#
# COMPACT_ATOMS: atom_id res chain seq x y z
N MET A 1 -11.71 16.61 -8.42
CA MET A 1 -11.51 15.64 -7.32
C MET A 1 -10.10 15.82 -6.80
N ARG A 2 -9.83 15.70 -5.49
CA ARG A 2 -8.48 15.79 -4.93
C ARG A 2 -7.81 14.42 -4.91
N ALA A 3 -6.48 14.37 -4.93
CA ALA A 3 -5.73 13.10 -4.98
C ALA A 3 -6.13 12.09 -3.88
N ARG A 4 -6.30 12.55 -2.63
CA ARG A 4 -6.71 11.68 -1.50
C ARG A 4 -8.16 11.20 -1.61
N GLU A 5 -9.05 12.02 -2.14
CA GLU A 5 -10.44 11.64 -2.39
C GLU A 5 -10.52 10.55 -3.47
N LEU A 6 -9.69 10.66 -4.50
CA LEU A 6 -9.57 9.66 -5.53
C LEU A 6 -9.02 8.34 -4.98
N ALA A 7 -7.95 8.40 -4.17
CA ALA A 7 -7.37 7.23 -3.52
C ALA A 7 -8.41 6.51 -2.63
N TRP A 8 -9.21 7.27 -1.87
CA TRP A 8 -10.30 6.72 -1.07
C TRP A 8 -11.37 6.01 -1.92
N ASP A 9 -11.81 6.62 -3.03
CA ASP A 9 -12.82 6.02 -3.91
C ASP A 9 -12.33 4.69 -4.52
N ILE A 10 -11.07 4.65 -4.95
CA ILE A 10 -10.44 3.43 -5.46
C ILE A 10 -10.38 2.35 -4.36
N LEU A 11 -9.86 2.69 -3.18
CA LEU A 11 -9.75 1.76 -2.05
C LEU A 11 -11.12 1.21 -1.64
N TRP A 12 -12.12 2.08 -1.53
CA TRP A 12 -13.48 1.64 -1.23
C TRP A 12 -14.03 0.69 -2.27
N LYS A 13 -13.83 0.95 -3.57
CA LYS A 13 -14.25 0.05 -4.64
C LYS A 13 -13.51 -1.30 -4.61
N VAL A 14 -12.23 -1.31 -4.23
CA VAL A 14 -11.47 -2.55 -4.05
C VAL A 14 -12.03 -3.36 -2.88
N PHE A 15 -12.18 -2.75 -1.70
CA PHE A 15 -12.59 -3.47 -0.49
C PHE A 15 -14.08 -3.85 -0.46
N ALA A 16 -14.96 -2.97 -0.96
CA ALA A 16 -16.40 -3.18 -0.89
C ALA A 16 -17.00 -3.85 -2.13
N LYS A 17 -16.34 -3.75 -3.28
CA LYS A 17 -16.87 -4.23 -4.56
C LYS A 17 -15.94 -5.23 -5.26
N ASN A 18 -14.89 -5.68 -4.59
CA ASN A 18 -13.90 -6.63 -5.13
C ASN A 18 -13.35 -6.23 -6.51
N LYS A 19 -13.15 -4.92 -6.74
CA LYS A 19 -12.58 -4.43 -8.00
C LYS A 19 -11.05 -4.50 -7.96
N PHE A 20 -10.43 -4.68 -9.12
CA PHE A 20 -8.98 -4.71 -9.25
C PHE A 20 -8.38 -3.31 -9.19
N SER A 21 -7.43 -3.09 -8.27
CA SER A 21 -6.80 -1.78 -8.03
C SER A 21 -6.06 -1.23 -9.23
N ASN A 22 -5.33 -2.07 -9.98
CA ASN A 22 -4.57 -1.69 -11.17
C ASN A 22 -5.49 -1.11 -12.27
N HIS A 23 -6.60 -1.78 -12.56
CA HIS A 23 -7.58 -1.29 -13.55
C HIS A 23 -8.23 0.03 -13.13
N LEU A 24 -8.59 0.15 -11.83
CA LEU A 24 -9.16 1.38 -11.32
C LEU A 24 -8.16 2.54 -11.37
N LEU A 25 -6.90 2.32 -10.98
CA LEU A 25 -5.84 3.33 -11.00
C LEU A 25 -5.59 3.83 -12.42
N ALA A 26 -5.33 2.94 -13.38
CA ALA A 26 -5.08 3.31 -14.77
C ALA A 26 -6.22 4.18 -15.32
N LYS A 27 -7.44 3.63 -15.31
CA LYS A 27 -8.62 4.32 -15.84
C LYS A 27 -8.87 5.68 -15.16
N THR A 28 -8.72 5.75 -13.83
CA THR A 28 -9.12 6.95 -13.09
C THR A 28 -8.06 8.04 -13.18
N ILE A 29 -6.78 7.68 -13.29
CA ILE A 29 -5.70 8.65 -13.51
C ILE A 29 -5.79 9.25 -14.92
N GLU A 30 -6.05 8.44 -15.93
CA GLU A 30 -6.29 8.92 -17.30
C GLU A 30 -7.45 9.93 -17.37
N LEU A 31 -8.55 9.68 -16.66
CA LEU A 31 -9.72 10.55 -16.61
C LEU A 31 -9.48 11.87 -15.84
N ASN A 32 -8.39 11.98 -15.06
CA ASN A 32 -8.03 13.18 -14.31
C ASN A 32 -6.77 13.85 -14.89
N ALA A 33 -6.86 14.29 -16.14
CA ALA A 33 -5.74 14.93 -16.86
C ALA A 33 -5.16 16.17 -16.15
N SER A 34 -5.91 16.81 -15.23
CA SER A 34 -5.45 17.93 -14.42
C SER A 34 -4.51 17.56 -13.26
N PHE A 35 -4.32 16.26 -12.99
CA PHE A 35 -3.43 15.82 -11.93
C PHE A 35 -1.97 15.99 -12.32
N THR A 36 -1.21 16.63 -11.43
CA THR A 36 0.25 16.68 -11.55
C THR A 36 0.85 15.28 -11.34
N ASP A 37 2.09 15.08 -11.75
CA ASP A 37 2.78 13.81 -11.51
C ASP A 37 2.96 13.52 -10.01
N GLN A 38 3.05 14.58 -9.19
CA GLN A 38 3.06 14.45 -7.72
C GLN A 38 1.71 13.94 -7.20
N ASP A 39 0.58 14.44 -7.73
CA ASP A 39 -0.75 13.95 -7.36
C ASP A 39 -0.94 12.48 -7.74
N LYS A 40 -0.54 12.11 -8.96
CA LYS A 40 -0.59 10.72 -9.43
C LYS A 40 0.25 9.81 -8.53
N THR A 41 1.49 10.21 -8.26
CA THR A 41 2.39 9.48 -7.35
C THR A 41 1.78 9.31 -5.96
N LEU A 42 1.17 10.36 -5.41
CA LEU A 42 0.49 10.31 -4.11
C LEU A 42 -0.67 9.32 -4.12
N VAL A 43 -1.52 9.32 -5.17
CA VAL A 43 -2.62 8.35 -5.32
C VAL A 43 -2.09 6.92 -5.34
N TYR A 44 -1.07 6.63 -6.15
CA TYR A 44 -0.44 5.31 -6.21
C TYR A 44 0.10 4.87 -4.84
N ARG A 45 0.85 5.75 -4.16
CA ARG A 45 1.42 5.46 -2.84
C ARG A 45 0.35 5.18 -1.80
N ILE A 46 -0.72 5.98 -1.74
CA ILE A 46 -1.81 5.77 -0.79
C ILE A 46 -2.55 4.47 -1.11
N VAL A 47 -2.92 4.22 -2.37
CA VAL A 47 -3.71 3.03 -2.73
C VAL A 47 -2.90 1.76 -2.47
N TYR A 48 -1.74 1.60 -3.10
CA TYR A 48 -0.96 0.38 -2.95
C TYR A 48 -0.41 0.20 -1.53
N GLY A 49 -0.01 1.29 -0.88
CA GLY A 49 0.48 1.23 0.50
C GLY A 49 -0.60 0.82 1.49
N THR A 50 -1.83 1.34 1.33
CA THR A 50 -2.96 0.94 2.18
C THR A 50 -3.35 -0.53 1.94
N LEU A 51 -3.42 -0.96 0.68
CA LEU A 51 -3.71 -2.35 0.34
C LEU A 51 -2.66 -3.31 0.92
N LYS A 52 -1.39 -2.98 0.75
CA LYS A 52 -0.26 -3.79 1.18
C LYS A 52 -0.17 -3.92 2.71
N ASN A 53 -0.53 -2.88 3.43
CA ASN A 53 -0.48 -2.84 4.89
C ASN A 53 -1.85 -3.06 5.56
N LYS A 54 -2.85 -3.57 4.84
CA LYS A 54 -4.25 -3.62 5.27
C LYS A 54 -4.46 -4.22 6.66
N LEU A 55 -3.88 -5.37 6.97
CA LEU A 55 -4.08 -6.05 8.26
C LEU A 55 -3.46 -5.27 9.42
N TYR A 56 -2.30 -4.66 9.20
CA TYR A 56 -1.65 -3.82 10.18
C TYR A 56 -2.45 -2.53 10.46
N LEU A 57 -2.90 -1.86 9.40
CA LEU A 57 -3.70 -0.64 9.53
C LEU A 57 -5.05 -0.90 10.21
N GLU A 58 -5.66 -2.03 9.92
CA GLU A 58 -6.88 -2.49 10.55
C GLU A 58 -6.67 -2.78 12.05
N TYR A 59 -5.57 -3.46 12.40
CA TYR A 59 -5.20 -3.71 13.79
C TYR A 59 -5.07 -2.41 14.60
N ILE A 60 -4.42 -1.39 14.04
CA ILE A 60 -4.29 -0.09 14.70
C ILE A 60 -5.67 0.58 14.83
N ALA A 61 -6.44 0.65 13.75
CA ALA A 61 -7.74 1.29 13.76
C ALA A 61 -8.70 0.65 14.79
N ASN A 62 -8.68 -0.69 14.90
CA ASN A 62 -9.55 -1.46 15.78
C ASN A 62 -9.29 -1.26 17.29
N GLN A 63 -8.18 -0.62 17.65
CA GLN A 63 -7.95 -0.18 19.04
C GLN A 63 -8.82 1.04 19.41
N PHE A 64 -9.37 1.75 18.43
CA PHE A 64 -10.12 3.00 18.60
C PHE A 64 -11.57 2.93 18.10
N ILE A 65 -11.91 1.93 17.32
CA ILE A 65 -13.25 1.74 16.74
C ILE A 65 -13.74 0.31 16.92
N ASP A 66 -15.06 0.15 16.99
CA ASP A 66 -15.69 -1.15 16.83
C ASP A 66 -15.87 -1.43 15.32
N ASN A 67 -15.06 -2.33 14.79
CA ASN A 67 -15.03 -2.67 13.36
C ASN A 67 -16.40 -3.18 12.85
N ARG A 68 -17.17 -3.87 13.71
CA ARG A 68 -18.49 -4.42 13.34
C ARG A 68 -19.56 -3.34 13.21
N LYS A 69 -19.44 -2.25 13.99
CA LYS A 69 -20.41 -1.15 14.02
C LYS A 69 -20.01 0.03 13.13
N THR A 70 -18.72 0.15 12.81
CA THR A 70 -18.22 1.26 12.02
C THR A 70 -18.46 1.02 10.53
N ASN A 71 -19.05 1.99 9.86
CA ASN A 71 -19.29 1.93 8.43
C ASN A 71 -17.97 1.70 7.65
N GLN A 72 -17.96 0.75 6.72
CA GLN A 72 -16.77 0.39 5.94
C GLN A 72 -16.14 1.57 5.19
N LYS A 73 -16.96 2.53 4.73
CA LYS A 73 -16.44 3.77 4.11
C LYS A 73 -15.57 4.57 5.06
N LEU A 74 -15.93 4.61 6.34
CA LEU A 74 -15.14 5.27 7.39
C LEU A 74 -13.88 4.49 7.73
N GLN A 75 -13.98 3.17 7.78
CA GLN A 75 -12.80 2.33 8.01
C GLN A 75 -11.72 2.58 6.95
N VAL A 76 -12.12 2.66 5.67
CA VAL A 76 -11.18 2.97 4.57
C VAL A 76 -10.54 4.36 4.74
N ILE A 77 -11.31 5.38 5.18
CA ILE A 77 -10.73 6.70 5.50
C ILE A 77 -9.68 6.57 6.60
N LEU A 78 -9.95 5.82 7.67
CA LEU A 78 -9.01 5.64 8.77
C LEU A 78 -7.76 4.90 8.31
N TRP A 79 -7.89 3.77 7.60
CA TRP A 79 -6.74 2.99 7.12
C TRP A 79 -5.81 3.82 6.24
N MET A 80 -6.34 4.52 5.23
CA MET A 80 -5.51 5.35 4.37
C MET A 80 -4.88 6.55 5.09
N SER A 81 -5.51 7.05 6.16
CA SER A 81 -4.96 8.14 6.96
C SER A 81 -3.85 7.65 7.88
N ILE A 82 -4.03 6.50 8.53
CA ILE A 82 -2.99 5.84 9.35
C ILE A 82 -1.79 5.48 8.47
N TYR A 83 -2.03 4.97 7.24
CA TYR A 83 -0.95 4.70 6.30
C TYR A 83 -0.12 5.95 5.99
N GLN A 84 -0.78 7.06 5.67
CA GLN A 84 -0.09 8.32 5.40
C GLN A 84 0.71 8.80 6.62
N PHE A 85 0.13 8.73 7.80
CA PHE A 85 0.77 9.13 9.04
C PHE A 85 2.02 8.30 9.35
N ARG A 86 1.96 6.98 9.15
CA ARG A 86 3.04 6.05 9.55
C ARG A 86 4.14 5.88 8.50
N PHE A 87 3.82 6.04 7.21
CA PHE A 87 4.72 5.66 6.11
C PHE A 87 5.03 6.80 5.13
N LEU A 88 4.43 7.99 5.30
CA LEU A 88 4.66 9.12 4.41
C LEU A 88 5.18 10.35 5.17
N ASP A 89 6.45 10.35 5.55
CA ASP A 89 7.10 11.33 6.44
C ASP A 89 6.98 12.79 6.00
N ARG A 90 6.76 13.06 4.72
CA ARG A 90 6.70 14.42 4.17
C ARG A 90 5.31 15.05 4.23
N ILE A 91 4.32 14.36 4.80
CA ILE A 91 2.94 14.85 4.85
C ILE A 91 2.63 15.31 6.27
N PRO A 92 2.29 16.61 6.48
CA PRO A 92 1.92 17.09 7.80
C PRO A 92 0.63 16.45 8.31
N ASN A 93 0.58 16.12 9.61
CA ASN A 93 -0.57 15.46 10.24
C ASN A 93 -1.88 16.23 10.04
N TYR A 94 -1.85 17.57 10.16
CA TYR A 94 -3.04 18.39 9.95
C TYR A 94 -3.61 18.26 8.53
N ALA A 95 -2.76 18.09 7.52
CA ALA A 95 -3.20 17.92 6.14
C ALA A 95 -3.88 16.55 5.92
N ILE A 96 -3.39 15.50 6.60
CA ILE A 96 -4.01 14.17 6.56
C ILE A 96 -5.40 14.25 7.20
N VAL A 97 -5.50 14.84 8.40
CA VAL A 97 -6.78 14.96 9.14
C VAL A 97 -7.78 15.80 8.37
N ASN A 98 -7.39 16.98 7.88
CA ASN A 98 -8.29 17.87 7.13
C ASN A 98 -8.88 17.19 5.89
N GLU A 99 -8.07 16.50 5.09
CA GLU A 99 -8.56 15.80 3.89
C GLU A 99 -9.45 14.61 4.27
N ALA A 100 -9.12 13.85 5.31
CA ALA A 100 -9.94 12.75 5.81
C ALA A 100 -11.33 13.25 6.29
N VAL A 101 -11.34 14.33 7.05
CA VAL A 101 -12.58 14.98 7.53
C VAL A 101 -13.42 15.48 6.34
N ASN A 102 -12.80 16.08 5.34
CA ASN A 102 -13.50 16.53 4.14
C ASN A 102 -14.14 15.37 3.37
N ILE A 103 -13.44 14.24 3.24
CA ILE A 103 -14.00 13.01 2.63
C ILE A 103 -15.18 12.51 3.47
N GLY A 104 -15.02 12.41 4.79
CA GLY A 104 -16.08 12.00 5.69
C GLY A 104 -17.31 12.90 5.62
N LYS A 105 -17.11 14.24 5.60
CA LYS A 105 -18.19 15.24 5.48
C LYS A 105 -18.96 15.12 4.16
N LYS A 106 -18.29 14.84 3.05
CA LYS A 106 -18.94 14.60 1.75
C LYS A 106 -19.82 13.36 1.74
N LEU A 107 -19.45 12.32 2.49
CA LEU A 107 -20.25 11.11 2.62
C LEU A 107 -21.48 11.33 3.49
N ASN A 108 -21.29 11.97 4.63
CA ASN A 108 -22.33 12.41 5.55
C ASN A 108 -21.74 13.48 6.49
N PRO A 109 -22.37 14.65 6.66
CA PRO A 109 -21.89 15.69 7.57
C PRO A 109 -21.60 15.20 9.00
N LYS A 110 -22.38 14.22 9.51
CA LYS A 110 -22.19 13.61 10.83
C LYS A 110 -20.86 12.83 10.97
N TYR A 111 -20.26 12.41 9.88
CA TYR A 111 -19.01 11.66 9.90
C TYR A 111 -17.78 12.53 10.17
N ALA A 112 -17.86 13.83 9.92
CA ALA A 112 -16.74 14.75 10.11
C ALA A 112 -16.20 14.73 11.55
N GLY A 113 -17.08 14.81 12.53
CA GLY A 113 -16.71 14.76 13.96
C GLY A 113 -16.07 13.43 14.37
N PHE A 114 -16.64 12.32 13.91
CA PHE A 114 -16.10 10.97 14.16
C PHE A 114 -14.69 10.81 13.58
N VAL A 115 -14.49 11.14 12.31
CA VAL A 115 -13.19 11.03 11.64
C VAL A 115 -12.14 11.88 12.32
N ASN A 116 -12.49 13.15 12.63
CA ASN A 116 -11.57 14.06 13.31
C ASN A 116 -11.16 13.54 14.70
N ALA A 117 -12.13 13.17 15.53
CA ALA A 117 -11.87 12.71 16.89
C ALA A 117 -11.05 11.41 16.90
N THR A 118 -11.37 10.46 16.00
CA THR A 118 -10.64 9.17 15.91
C THR A 118 -9.21 9.36 15.45
N LEU A 119 -8.99 10.11 14.35
CA LEU A 119 -7.64 10.35 13.84
C LEU A 119 -6.78 11.16 14.82
N LYS A 120 -7.37 12.16 15.49
CA LYS A 120 -6.66 12.92 16.52
C LYS A 120 -6.18 12.00 17.66
N LYS A 121 -7.04 11.13 18.17
CA LYS A 121 -6.68 10.15 19.20
C LYS A 121 -5.55 9.23 18.73
N ILE A 122 -5.62 8.72 17.49
CA ILE A 122 -4.58 7.85 16.94
C ILE A 122 -3.25 8.60 16.81
N PHE A 123 -3.25 9.81 16.26
CA PHE A 123 -2.02 10.57 15.96
C PHE A 123 -1.36 11.19 17.20
N GLU A 124 -2.14 11.43 18.26
CA GLU A 124 -1.65 11.91 19.56
C GLU A 124 -1.31 10.78 20.54
N SER A 125 -1.60 9.52 20.16
CA SER A 125 -1.26 8.36 20.98
C SER A 125 0.25 8.11 21.01
N LYS A 126 0.71 7.44 22.09
CA LYS A 126 2.10 7.01 22.21
C LYS A 126 2.45 5.94 21.15
N GLU A 127 3.72 5.77 20.88
CA GLU A 127 4.24 4.76 19.91
C GLU A 127 3.76 3.33 20.20
N ASP A 128 3.37 3.03 21.43
CA ASP A 128 2.93 1.69 21.85
C ASP A 128 1.67 1.18 21.15
N ILE A 129 0.84 2.07 20.56
CA ILE A 129 -0.33 1.64 19.75
C ILE A 129 0.07 0.98 18.43
N PHE A 130 1.27 1.28 17.94
CA PHE A 130 1.82 0.72 16.71
C PHE A 130 2.51 -0.62 16.94
N GLU A 131 2.72 -1.01 18.20
CA GLU A 131 3.22 -2.31 18.58
C GLU A 131 2.09 -3.35 18.57
N ILE A 132 2.39 -4.53 18.05
CA ILE A 132 1.40 -5.62 18.02
C ILE A 132 1.50 -6.40 19.32
N LYS A 133 0.51 -6.20 20.20
CA LYS A 133 0.44 -6.78 21.55
C LYS A 133 -0.38 -8.07 21.55
N LEU A 134 0.03 -9.06 20.75
CA LEU A 134 -0.60 -10.37 20.69
C LEU A 134 0.35 -11.44 21.25
N THR A 135 -0.21 -12.38 22.00
CA THR A 135 0.52 -13.54 22.53
C THR A 135 0.75 -14.64 21.48
N ASP A 136 -0.14 -14.74 20.49
CA ASP A 136 -0.02 -15.66 19.37
C ASP A 136 0.98 -15.10 18.35
N GLU A 137 2.20 -15.64 18.36
CA GLU A 137 3.28 -15.19 17.46
C GLU A 137 2.92 -15.33 15.98
N THR A 138 2.13 -16.33 15.61
CA THR A 138 1.72 -16.54 14.21
C THR A 138 0.78 -15.42 13.74
N LYS A 139 -0.19 -15.06 14.57
CA LYS A 139 -1.07 -13.92 14.30
C LYS A 139 -0.32 -12.59 14.32
N LYS A 140 0.62 -12.45 15.26
CA LYS A 140 1.47 -11.26 15.36
C LYS A 140 2.29 -11.05 14.08
N LEU A 141 2.91 -12.10 13.54
CA LEU A 141 3.61 -12.06 12.26
C LEU A 141 2.69 -11.72 11.10
N SER A 142 1.51 -12.36 11.02
CA SER A 142 0.50 -12.08 10.00
C SER A 142 0.12 -10.59 9.96
N ILE A 143 -0.12 -9.97 11.12
CA ILE A 143 -0.44 -8.55 11.22
C ILE A 143 0.78 -7.69 10.89
N LYS A 144 1.96 -8.01 11.46
CA LYS A 144 3.20 -7.25 11.26
C LYS A 144 3.56 -7.11 9.79
N TYR A 145 3.47 -8.21 9.05
CA TYR A 145 3.78 -8.24 7.62
C TYR A 145 2.53 -8.04 6.74
N SER A 146 1.38 -7.79 7.35
CA SER A 146 0.08 -7.66 6.66
C SER A 146 -0.18 -8.80 5.66
N PHE A 147 0.18 -10.02 6.06
CA PHE A 147 0.14 -11.22 5.25
C PHE A 147 -0.95 -12.17 5.75
N PRO A 148 -1.86 -12.68 4.89
CA PRO A 148 -2.96 -13.55 5.34
C PRO A 148 -2.45 -14.78 6.11
N LEU A 149 -3.00 -15.00 7.30
CA LEU A 149 -2.61 -16.13 8.17
C LEU A 149 -2.74 -17.48 7.47
N SER A 150 -3.80 -17.69 6.70
CA SER A 150 -4.03 -18.92 5.93
C SER A 150 -2.91 -19.18 4.92
N LEU A 151 -2.48 -18.14 4.21
CA LEU A 151 -1.40 -18.26 3.23
C LEU A 151 -0.05 -18.54 3.92
N TYR A 152 0.24 -17.90 5.06
CA TYR A 152 1.40 -18.21 5.87
C TYR A 152 1.43 -19.67 6.30
N LEU A 153 0.30 -20.21 6.80
CA LEU A 153 0.21 -21.60 7.23
C LEU A 153 0.43 -22.58 6.08
N ILE A 154 -0.08 -22.28 4.89
CA ILE A 154 0.19 -23.07 3.69
C ILE A 154 1.69 -23.08 3.37
N LEU A 155 2.33 -21.90 3.28
CA LEU A 155 3.75 -21.81 2.99
C LEU A 155 4.61 -22.55 4.02
N ARG A 156 4.26 -22.42 5.31
CA ARG A 156 4.98 -23.12 6.38
C ARG A 156 4.87 -24.65 6.25
N ASN A 157 3.70 -25.15 5.88
CA ASN A 157 3.48 -26.59 5.74
C ASN A 157 4.15 -27.17 4.47
N GLU A 158 4.11 -26.42 3.36
CA GLU A 158 4.66 -26.87 2.07
C GLU A 158 6.21 -26.77 2.03
N TYR A 159 6.77 -25.78 2.71
CA TYR A 159 8.21 -25.54 2.70
C TYR A 159 8.82 -25.70 4.11
N ASN A 160 8.79 -24.64 4.90
CA ASN A 160 9.18 -24.61 6.32
C ASN A 160 8.92 -23.21 6.90
N GLU A 161 9.18 -23.03 8.20
CA GLU A 161 9.02 -21.75 8.91
C GLU A 161 9.91 -20.64 8.35
N GLU A 162 11.17 -20.94 8.04
CA GLU A 162 12.15 -19.96 7.56
C GLU A 162 11.74 -19.37 6.20
N VAL A 163 11.37 -20.23 5.25
CA VAL A 163 10.90 -19.80 3.92
C VAL A 163 9.61 -19.01 4.03
N ALA A 164 8.64 -19.45 4.85
CA ALA A 164 7.39 -18.75 5.04
C ALA A 164 7.62 -17.33 5.59
N ARG A 165 8.50 -17.16 6.59
CA ARG A 165 8.86 -15.85 7.15
C ARG A 165 9.52 -14.96 6.12
N LYS A 166 10.47 -15.46 5.36
CA LYS A 166 11.17 -14.71 4.33
C LYS A 166 10.20 -14.22 3.24
N VAL A 167 9.27 -15.05 2.79
CA VAL A 167 8.22 -14.64 1.84
C VAL A 167 7.36 -13.52 2.40
N MET A 168 6.99 -13.56 3.69
CA MET A 168 6.22 -12.48 4.33
C MET A 168 7.01 -11.18 4.38
N GLU A 169 8.29 -11.23 4.73
CA GLU A 169 9.18 -10.07 4.78
C GLU A 169 9.38 -9.45 3.40
N ASP A 170 9.70 -10.27 2.41
CA ASP A 170 9.90 -9.83 1.03
C ASP A 170 8.63 -9.23 0.42
N ASN A 171 7.44 -9.71 0.82
CA ASN A 171 6.16 -9.16 0.36
C ASN A 171 6.00 -7.66 0.70
N LEU A 172 6.59 -7.16 1.78
CA LEU A 172 6.56 -5.73 2.13
C LEU A 172 7.63 -4.91 1.40
N THR A 173 8.60 -5.52 0.76
CA THR A 173 9.64 -4.78 0.01
C THR A 173 9.09 -4.23 -1.30
N ILE A 174 9.71 -3.18 -1.82
CA ILE A 174 9.39 -2.67 -3.16
C ILE A 174 10.02 -3.60 -4.17
N PRO A 175 9.23 -4.27 -5.04
CA PRO A 175 9.79 -5.20 -6.02
C PRO A 175 10.68 -4.46 -7.01
N LYS A 176 11.80 -5.06 -7.37
CA LYS A 176 12.64 -4.56 -8.45
C LYS A 176 11.94 -4.77 -9.80
N ILE A 177 12.14 -3.83 -10.70
CA ILE A 177 11.60 -3.94 -12.05
C ILE A 177 12.52 -4.86 -12.85
N ALA A 178 11.97 -5.94 -13.38
CA ALA A 178 12.73 -6.90 -14.18
C ALA A 178 12.17 -7.00 -15.60
N PHE A 179 13.05 -7.14 -16.57
CA PHE A 179 12.73 -7.34 -17.97
C PHE A 179 13.34 -8.63 -18.46
N ARG A 180 12.66 -9.30 -19.38
CA ARG A 180 13.23 -10.38 -20.16
C ARG A 180 13.78 -9.82 -21.47
N VAL A 181 15.05 -10.07 -21.73
CA VAL A 181 15.67 -9.69 -23.00
C VAL A 181 15.14 -10.58 -24.14
N ASN A 182 14.72 -9.97 -25.23
CA ASN A 182 14.39 -10.71 -26.44
C ASN A 182 15.69 -11.05 -27.19
N THR A 183 16.23 -12.23 -26.93
CA THR A 183 17.52 -12.69 -27.46
C THR A 183 17.54 -12.93 -28.97
N LEU A 184 16.36 -12.91 -29.62
CA LEU A 184 16.27 -12.91 -31.09
C LEU A 184 16.61 -11.54 -31.70
N LYS A 185 16.56 -10.46 -30.90
CA LYS A 185 16.79 -9.08 -31.36
C LYS A 185 18.06 -8.46 -30.82
N ILE A 186 18.46 -8.79 -29.61
CA ILE A 186 19.60 -8.19 -28.92
C ILE A 186 20.10 -9.13 -27.82
N THR A 187 21.38 -9.20 -27.60
CA THR A 187 21.96 -9.93 -26.47
C THR A 187 21.81 -9.14 -25.19
N GLN A 188 21.93 -9.81 -24.04
CA GLN A 188 21.87 -9.16 -22.72
C GLN A 188 22.96 -8.08 -22.55
N ASP A 189 24.19 -8.37 -23.02
CA ASP A 189 25.34 -7.45 -22.90
C ASP A 189 25.17 -6.22 -23.79
N GLU A 190 24.71 -6.41 -25.04
CA GLU A 190 24.39 -5.30 -25.94
C GLU A 190 23.28 -4.41 -25.37
N LEU A 191 22.25 -5.00 -24.74
CA LEU A 191 21.20 -4.24 -24.12
C LEU A 191 21.71 -3.41 -22.94
N LEU A 192 22.54 -3.99 -22.08
CA LEU A 192 23.15 -3.27 -20.95
C LEU A 192 24.03 -2.10 -21.45
N THR A 193 24.81 -2.32 -22.49
CA THR A 193 25.65 -1.28 -23.10
C THR A 193 24.80 -0.17 -23.72
N LYS A 194 23.80 -0.54 -24.51
CA LYS A 194 22.89 0.41 -25.18
C LYS A 194 22.13 1.31 -24.22
N TYR A 195 21.76 0.76 -23.05
CA TYR A 195 20.97 1.45 -22.04
C TYR A 195 21.73 1.70 -20.72
N ALA A 196 23.04 1.93 -20.80
CA ALA A 196 23.92 2.15 -19.64
C ALA A 196 23.45 3.27 -18.69
N GLY A 197 22.78 4.30 -19.23
CA GLY A 197 22.21 5.42 -18.42
C GLY A 197 21.06 5.04 -17.50
N TYR A 198 20.49 3.83 -17.62
CA TYR A 198 19.35 3.38 -16.81
C TYR A 198 19.73 2.50 -15.61
N ASN A 199 21.02 2.35 -15.32
CA ASN A 199 21.53 1.52 -14.20
C ASN A 199 20.93 0.10 -14.22
N LEU A 200 21.00 -0.54 -15.39
CA LEU A 200 20.55 -1.90 -15.59
C LEU A 200 21.61 -2.91 -15.11
N THR A 201 21.18 -3.99 -14.49
CA THR A 201 22.05 -5.09 -14.03
C THR A 201 21.53 -6.45 -14.52
N LYS A 202 22.41 -7.43 -14.67
CA LYS A 202 22.00 -8.80 -14.99
C LYS A 202 21.20 -9.41 -13.82
N SER A 203 20.16 -10.17 -14.14
CA SER A 203 19.44 -10.94 -13.15
C SER A 203 20.28 -12.15 -12.71
N VAL A 204 20.37 -12.39 -11.41
CA VAL A 204 21.01 -13.60 -10.87
C VAL A 204 20.13 -14.85 -11.00
N VAL A 205 18.83 -14.66 -11.25
CA VAL A 205 17.83 -15.75 -11.32
C VAL A 205 17.57 -16.20 -12.75
N SER A 206 17.75 -15.31 -13.73
CA SER A 206 17.45 -15.60 -15.12
C SER A 206 18.61 -15.22 -16.02
N PRO A 207 19.10 -16.13 -16.89
CA PRO A 207 20.23 -15.88 -17.80
C PRO A 207 19.89 -14.81 -18.85
N VAL A 208 18.63 -14.53 -19.08
CA VAL A 208 18.15 -13.50 -20.03
C VAL A 208 17.41 -12.36 -19.33
N GLY A 209 17.47 -12.32 -18.01
CA GLY A 209 16.80 -11.31 -17.20
C GLY A 209 17.68 -10.09 -16.92
N VAL A 210 17.08 -8.90 -17.00
CA VAL A 210 17.72 -7.63 -16.63
C VAL A 210 16.87 -6.95 -15.56
N ILE A 211 17.53 -6.40 -14.54
CA ILE A 211 16.90 -5.68 -13.44
C ILE A 211 17.20 -4.20 -13.60
N ALA A 212 16.17 -3.36 -13.45
CA ALA A 212 16.30 -1.90 -13.42
C ALA A 212 16.09 -1.39 -11.98
N GLU A 213 16.96 -0.50 -11.52
CA GLU A 213 16.81 0.17 -10.23
C GLU A 213 15.76 1.28 -10.26
N LYS A 214 15.50 1.84 -11.42
CA LYS A 214 14.50 2.90 -11.66
C LYS A 214 13.54 2.49 -12.77
N PRO A 215 12.29 3.01 -12.76
CA PRO A 215 11.37 2.81 -13.87
C PRO A 215 12.02 3.25 -15.19
N VAL A 216 12.09 2.35 -16.15
CA VAL A 216 12.48 2.65 -17.54
C VAL A 216 11.19 3.00 -18.26
N ILE A 217 10.75 4.25 -18.11
CA ILE A 217 9.56 4.78 -18.79
C ILE A 217 10.04 5.92 -19.68
N ASN A 218 9.79 5.79 -20.96
CA ASN A 218 9.77 6.92 -21.89
C ASN A 218 8.38 7.51 -21.91
#